data_2f41d74153a28108b0177aa1e03c96f1
#
_entry.id   2f41d74153a28108b0177aa1e03c96f1
#
_cell.length_a   1.000
_cell.length_b   1.000
_cell.length_c   1.000
_cell.angle_alpha   90.00
_cell.angle_beta   90.00
_cell.angle_gamma   90.00
#
_symmetry.space_group_name_H-M   'P 1'
#
loop_
_entity.id
_entity.type
_entity.pdbx_description
1 polymer ?
#
loop_
_entity_poly.entity_id
_entity_poly.type
_entity_poly.pdbx_seq_one_letter_code
_entity_poly.pdbx_strand_id
1 'polypeptide(L)'
;MDAHETAGGLPPIPGRTPSEVAVAAPRAGAQRWAGAPSALVDDDGSIVLSYRVRDDAGDRVVLARSGDGVRFATVAELSAKELGVPMVERAAVVPPGAGSGWRLYVSCADLGTKAWWIGLLEADTLDGLVADDPWRLELGRGPLDAIKDPIVRRKADGDWQAWVCCHHLDQPGEEDRMCTLYATSIDGITWHNHGPALSGRPGRWDARGARVTCVLPDGRAYYDGRATAEENWFERTGIATPTGD
;
A
#
# COMPACT_ATOMS: atom_id res chain seq x y z
N MET A 1 29.33 -2.73 1.83
CA MET A 1 28.68 -2.32 3.10
C MET A 1 27.84 -3.49 3.52
N ASP A 2 28.24 -4.11 4.63
CA ASP A 2 27.64 -5.36 5.08
C ASP A 2 26.18 -5.13 5.45
N ALA A 3 25.29 -5.89 4.79
CA ALA A 3 23.92 -6.01 5.21
C ALA A 3 23.93 -6.51 6.66
N HIS A 4 23.49 -5.71 7.59
CA HIS A 4 23.23 -6.16 8.95
C HIS A 4 22.21 -7.30 8.89
N GLU A 5 22.69 -8.53 8.92
CA GLU A 5 21.91 -9.67 9.36
C GLU A 5 21.40 -9.35 10.75
N THR A 6 20.18 -8.88 10.83
CA THR A 6 19.47 -8.79 12.11
C THR A 6 19.19 -10.24 12.54
N ALA A 7 20.05 -10.75 13.41
CA ALA A 7 19.79 -11.98 14.15
C ALA A 7 18.33 -11.97 14.64
N GLY A 8 17.55 -12.98 14.29
CA GLY A 8 16.18 -13.38 14.65
C GLY A 8 15.32 -12.63 15.66
N GLY A 9 15.56 -11.34 15.88
CA GLY A 9 14.78 -10.47 16.76
C GLY A 9 13.43 -10.09 16.14
N LEU A 10 12.46 -9.77 16.98
CA LEU A 10 11.21 -9.18 16.53
C LEU A 10 11.51 -7.80 15.90
N PRO A 11 10.82 -7.46 14.78
CA PRO A 11 10.95 -6.13 14.20
C PRO A 11 10.51 -5.05 15.23
N PRO A 12 10.97 -3.79 15.07
CA PRO A 12 10.55 -2.70 15.93
C PRO A 12 9.02 -2.60 15.99
N ILE A 13 8.47 -2.49 17.18
CA ILE A 13 7.02 -2.33 17.36
C ILE A 13 6.72 -0.84 17.33
N PRO A 14 5.88 -0.35 16.39
CA PRO A 14 5.46 1.04 16.35
C PRO A 14 4.90 1.51 17.69
N GLY A 15 5.26 2.74 18.11
CA GLY A 15 4.79 3.34 19.36
C GLY A 15 5.58 2.95 20.62
N ARG A 16 6.57 2.05 20.54
CA ARG A 16 7.47 1.72 21.66
C ARG A 16 8.79 2.47 21.64
N THR A 17 9.12 3.09 20.56
CA THR A 17 10.31 3.96 20.41
C THR A 17 9.89 5.40 20.16
N PRO A 18 10.68 6.40 20.55
CA PRO A 18 10.44 7.78 20.14
C PRO A 18 10.26 7.87 18.62
N SER A 19 9.31 8.67 18.19
CA SER A 19 9.03 8.91 16.77
C SER A 19 8.94 10.40 16.50
N GLU A 20 9.28 10.77 15.27
CA GLU A 20 9.16 12.12 14.75
C GLU A 20 8.14 12.14 13.60
N VAL A 21 7.49 13.28 13.41
CA VAL A 21 6.57 13.48 12.29
C VAL A 21 7.38 13.85 11.07
N ALA A 22 7.56 12.90 10.16
CA ALA A 22 8.25 13.13 8.90
C ALA A 22 7.44 14.02 7.93
N VAL A 23 6.12 13.82 7.90
CA VAL A 23 5.19 14.61 7.07
C VAL A 23 4.02 15.06 7.95
N ALA A 24 3.87 16.35 8.14
CA ALA A 24 2.75 16.91 8.88
C ALA A 24 1.46 16.86 8.04
N ALA A 25 0.32 16.71 8.71
CA ALA A 25 -0.97 16.92 8.08
C ALA A 25 -1.07 18.37 7.53
N PRO A 26 -1.71 18.60 6.36
CA PRO A 26 -1.73 19.93 5.73
C PRO A 26 -2.39 21.00 6.60
N ARG A 27 -3.36 20.63 7.44
CA ARG A 27 -4.00 21.48 8.46
C ARG A 27 -4.70 20.62 9.51
N ALA A 28 -4.97 21.22 10.68
CA ALA A 28 -5.84 20.57 11.67
C ALA A 28 -7.30 20.57 11.17
N GLY A 29 -8.03 19.48 11.45
CA GLY A 29 -9.45 19.36 11.14
C GLY A 29 -9.87 17.98 10.64
N ALA A 30 -11.16 17.71 10.76
CA ALA A 30 -11.73 16.47 10.22
C ALA A 30 -11.52 16.42 8.70
N GLN A 31 -11.26 15.23 8.17
CA GLN A 31 -11.01 14.99 6.74
C GLN A 31 -9.74 15.66 6.16
N ARG A 32 -8.82 16.14 7.01
CA ARG A 32 -7.55 16.74 6.59
C ARG A 32 -6.41 15.99 7.25
N TRP A 33 -5.69 15.18 6.48
CA TRP A 33 -4.63 14.32 6.99
C TRP A 33 -3.62 13.92 5.91
N ALA A 34 -2.47 13.47 6.35
CA ALA A 34 -1.47 12.77 5.54
C ALA A 34 -1.27 11.37 6.15
N GLY A 35 -1.21 10.34 5.31
CA GLY A 35 -1.10 8.96 5.81
C GLY A 35 -1.02 7.93 4.69
N ALA A 36 -1.34 6.68 5.03
CA ALA A 36 -1.25 5.54 4.11
C ALA A 36 0.12 5.46 3.39
N PRO A 37 1.24 5.50 4.15
CA PRO A 37 2.57 5.54 3.55
C PRO A 37 2.96 4.20 2.92
N SER A 38 3.83 4.28 1.91
CA SER A 38 4.66 3.20 1.40
C SER A 38 6.05 3.75 1.13
N ALA A 39 7.10 3.05 1.56
CA ALA A 39 8.47 3.53 1.43
C ALA A 39 9.40 2.44 0.92
N LEU A 40 10.44 2.88 0.23
CA LEU A 40 11.56 2.03 -0.17
C LEU A 40 12.88 2.77 0.01
N VAL A 41 13.96 2.01 0.09
CA VAL A 41 15.33 2.54 -0.02
C VAL A 41 15.76 2.36 -1.47
N ASP A 42 16.16 3.46 -2.12
CA ASP A 42 16.66 3.47 -3.48
C ASP A 42 18.14 3.05 -3.52
N ASP A 43 18.66 2.74 -4.71
CA ASP A 43 20.04 2.27 -4.90
C ASP A 43 21.10 3.27 -4.45
N ASP A 44 20.79 4.58 -4.45
CA ASP A 44 21.66 5.64 -3.93
C ASP A 44 21.61 5.80 -2.39
N GLY A 45 20.81 4.96 -1.72
CA GLY A 45 20.60 4.99 -0.27
C GLY A 45 19.58 6.02 0.19
N SER A 46 18.99 6.82 -0.71
CA SER A 46 17.89 7.71 -0.36
C SER A 46 16.60 6.93 -0.10
N ILE A 47 15.68 7.54 0.64
CA ILE A 47 14.37 6.96 0.91
C ILE A 47 13.34 7.63 0.01
N VAL A 48 12.62 6.83 -0.76
CA VAL A 48 11.45 7.26 -1.52
C VAL A 48 10.21 6.91 -0.73
N LEU A 49 9.33 7.89 -0.54
CA LEU A 49 8.08 7.77 0.20
C LEU A 49 6.91 8.13 -0.72
N SER A 50 5.93 7.25 -0.83
CA SER A 50 4.60 7.61 -1.31
C SER A 50 3.65 7.71 -0.13
N TYR A 51 2.76 8.71 -0.14
CA TYR A 51 1.73 8.87 0.88
C TYR A 51 0.52 9.60 0.32
N ARG A 52 -0.61 9.39 0.95
CA ARG A 52 -1.85 10.07 0.60
C ARG A 52 -1.99 11.36 1.40
N VAL A 53 -2.46 12.40 0.74
CA VAL A 53 -2.91 13.64 1.38
C VAL A 53 -4.39 13.85 1.05
N ARG A 54 -5.15 14.25 2.06
CA ARG A 54 -6.53 14.70 1.93
C ARG A 54 -6.67 16.08 2.54
N ASP A 55 -7.21 17.01 1.78
CA ASP A 55 -7.52 18.38 2.22
C ASP A 55 -8.61 19.01 1.32
N ASP A 56 -8.74 20.33 1.39
CA ASP A 56 -9.74 21.07 0.60
C ASP A 56 -9.51 21.01 -0.92
N ALA A 57 -8.29 20.67 -1.36
CA ALA A 57 -7.97 20.45 -2.77
C ALA A 57 -8.33 19.04 -3.24
N GLY A 58 -8.75 18.16 -2.35
CA GLY A 58 -9.14 16.79 -2.63
C GLY A 58 -8.08 15.77 -2.22
N ASP A 59 -8.28 14.54 -2.70
CA ASP A 59 -7.36 13.43 -2.47
C ASP A 59 -6.24 13.43 -3.51
N ARG A 60 -5.01 13.18 -3.04
CA ARG A 60 -3.83 13.00 -3.91
C ARG A 60 -2.80 12.04 -3.29
N VAL A 61 -2.06 11.41 -4.15
CA VAL A 61 -0.82 10.70 -3.79
C VAL A 61 0.35 11.66 -3.99
N VAL A 62 1.23 11.72 -3.00
CA VAL A 62 2.47 12.50 -3.04
C VAL A 62 3.65 11.54 -3.06
N LEU A 63 4.58 11.77 -3.97
CA LEU A 63 5.88 11.12 -4.01
C LEU A 63 6.92 12.09 -3.45
N ALA A 64 7.71 11.63 -2.50
CA ALA A 64 8.74 12.44 -1.86
C ALA A 64 10.04 11.65 -1.68
N ARG A 65 11.17 12.35 -1.61
CA ARG A 65 12.49 11.76 -1.43
C ARG A 65 13.21 12.39 -0.24
N SER A 66 13.97 11.58 0.48
CA SER A 66 14.78 11.99 1.63
C SER A 66 16.13 11.32 1.60
N GLY A 67 17.19 12.06 1.94
CA GLY A 67 18.53 11.51 2.16
C GLY A 67 18.81 11.16 3.63
N ASP A 68 17.95 11.57 4.57
CA ASP A 68 18.16 11.38 6.03
C ASP A 68 17.02 10.59 6.71
N GLY A 69 15.95 10.28 5.97
CA GLY A 69 14.77 9.59 6.49
C GLY A 69 13.84 10.44 7.37
N VAL A 70 14.17 11.70 7.57
CA VAL A 70 13.43 12.62 8.43
C VAL A 70 12.81 13.76 7.62
N ARG A 71 13.59 14.37 6.73
CA ARG A 71 13.16 15.48 5.89
C ARG A 71 12.88 15.01 4.49
N PHE A 72 11.64 15.11 4.05
CA PHE A 72 11.17 14.67 2.75
C PHE A 72 10.86 15.88 1.86
N ALA A 73 11.45 15.90 0.67
CA ALA A 73 11.13 16.86 -0.39
C ALA A 73 10.15 16.21 -1.36
N THR A 74 9.05 16.89 -1.67
CA THR A 74 8.08 16.46 -2.68
C THR A 74 8.76 16.40 -4.05
N VAL A 75 8.55 15.30 -4.76
CA VAL A 75 9.06 15.06 -6.12
C VAL A 75 7.92 15.13 -7.13
N ALA A 76 6.77 14.53 -6.83
CA ALA A 76 5.58 14.54 -7.68
C ALA A 76 4.30 14.48 -6.83
N GLU A 77 3.19 14.98 -7.39
CA GLU A 77 1.86 14.87 -6.82
C GLU A 77 0.89 14.41 -7.92
N LEU A 78 -0.01 13.48 -7.57
CA LEU A 78 -1.00 12.90 -8.47
C LEU A 78 -2.38 13.04 -7.82
N SER A 79 -3.18 13.98 -8.27
CA SER A 79 -4.51 14.18 -7.73
C SER A 79 -5.51 13.17 -8.29
N ALA A 80 -6.49 12.77 -7.49
CA ALA A 80 -7.58 11.91 -7.93
C ALA A 80 -8.32 12.50 -9.15
N LYS A 81 -8.46 13.82 -9.19
CA LYS A 81 -9.10 14.54 -10.30
C LYS A 81 -8.34 14.38 -11.62
N GLU A 82 -7.00 14.52 -11.59
CA GLU A 82 -6.16 14.37 -12.78
C GLU A 82 -6.12 12.91 -13.26
N LEU A 83 -6.19 11.95 -12.34
CA LEU A 83 -6.32 10.52 -12.66
C LEU A 83 -7.74 10.12 -13.12
N GLY A 84 -8.69 11.05 -13.17
CA GLY A 84 -10.06 10.78 -13.60
C GLY A 84 -10.86 9.89 -12.64
N VAL A 85 -10.46 9.79 -11.37
CA VAL A 85 -11.12 8.95 -10.36
C VAL A 85 -11.68 9.79 -9.20
N PRO A 86 -12.73 9.34 -8.51
CA PRO A 86 -13.31 10.11 -7.41
C PRO A 86 -12.42 10.16 -6.17
N MET A 87 -11.55 9.16 -5.98
CA MET A 87 -10.69 9.06 -4.80
C MET A 87 -9.48 8.16 -5.07
N VAL A 88 -8.36 8.49 -4.44
CA VAL A 88 -7.16 7.63 -4.39
C VAL A 88 -6.86 7.25 -2.95
N GLU A 89 -6.23 6.10 -2.76
CA GLU A 89 -5.68 5.67 -1.47
C GLU A 89 -4.20 5.26 -1.61
N ARG A 90 -3.68 4.44 -0.67
CA ARG A 90 -2.29 4.02 -0.65
C ARG A 90 -1.79 3.65 -2.05
N ALA A 91 -0.58 4.10 -2.36
CA ALA A 91 0.14 3.68 -3.53
C ALA A 91 1.45 2.99 -3.14
N ALA A 92 1.88 2.02 -3.95
CA ALA A 92 3.19 1.40 -3.85
C ALA A 92 4.06 1.88 -5.00
N VAL A 93 5.21 2.48 -4.68
CA VAL A 93 6.22 2.84 -5.67
C VAL A 93 7.27 1.74 -5.75
N VAL A 94 7.68 1.39 -6.98
CA VAL A 94 8.71 0.38 -7.25
C VAL A 94 9.79 1.01 -8.13
N PRO A 95 11.08 0.88 -7.76
CA PRO A 95 12.18 1.49 -8.49
C PRO A 95 12.39 0.79 -9.84
N PRO A 96 13.14 1.42 -10.76
CA PRO A 96 13.53 0.85 -12.03
C PRO A 96 14.21 -0.50 -11.86
N GLY A 97 14.05 -1.35 -12.87
CA GLY A 97 14.73 -2.63 -12.95
C GLY A 97 15.08 -2.97 -14.39
N ALA A 98 15.66 -4.13 -14.65
CA ALA A 98 16.01 -4.52 -16.00
C ALA A 98 14.78 -4.44 -16.92
N GLY A 99 14.77 -3.47 -17.84
CA GLY A 99 13.72 -3.29 -18.84
C GLY A 99 12.45 -2.57 -18.38
N SER A 100 12.45 -1.94 -17.19
CA SER A 100 11.34 -1.11 -16.72
C SER A 100 11.82 0.18 -16.05
N GLY A 101 11.05 1.26 -16.19
CA GLY A 101 11.21 2.49 -15.42
C GLY A 101 10.62 2.38 -14.00
N TRP A 102 10.42 3.51 -13.38
CA TRP A 102 9.65 3.64 -12.15
C TRP A 102 8.20 3.22 -12.36
N ARG A 103 7.64 2.51 -11.39
CA ARG A 103 6.24 2.10 -11.39
C ARG A 103 5.52 2.60 -10.15
N LEU A 104 4.29 3.07 -10.33
CA LEU A 104 3.38 3.43 -9.25
C LEU A 104 2.11 2.60 -9.38
N TYR A 105 1.84 1.79 -8.38
CA TYR A 105 0.59 1.03 -8.23
C TYR A 105 -0.31 1.81 -7.27
N VAL A 106 -1.36 2.44 -7.77
CA VAL A 106 -2.23 3.34 -7.00
C VAL A 106 -3.62 2.75 -6.80
N SER A 107 -4.15 2.87 -5.58
CA SER A 107 -5.53 2.49 -5.27
C SER A 107 -6.49 3.55 -5.81
N CYS A 108 -7.36 3.17 -6.72
CA CYS A 108 -8.36 4.02 -7.37
C CYS A 108 -9.78 3.56 -7.02
N ALA A 109 -10.65 4.48 -6.64
CA ALA A 109 -12.07 4.20 -6.43
C ALA A 109 -12.85 4.25 -7.75
N ASP A 110 -13.88 3.43 -7.88
CA ASP A 110 -14.86 3.55 -8.96
C ASP A 110 -15.92 4.60 -8.65
N LEU A 111 -16.35 5.33 -9.66
CA LEU A 111 -17.38 6.36 -9.51
C LEU A 111 -18.73 5.74 -9.14
N GLY A 112 -19.34 6.23 -8.07
CA GLY A 112 -20.70 5.87 -7.66
C GLY A 112 -20.85 4.46 -7.07
N THR A 113 -19.74 3.77 -6.79
CA THR A 113 -19.74 2.44 -6.19
C THR A 113 -18.82 2.39 -4.96
N LYS A 114 -18.76 1.23 -4.29
CA LYS A 114 -17.75 0.94 -3.25
C LYS A 114 -16.59 0.11 -3.79
N ALA A 115 -16.53 -0.10 -5.09
CA ALA A 115 -15.47 -0.85 -5.73
C ALA A 115 -14.15 -0.04 -5.78
N TRP A 116 -13.06 -0.76 -5.65
CA TRP A 116 -11.68 -0.26 -5.74
C TRP A 116 -10.88 -1.14 -6.68
N TRP A 117 -9.90 -0.56 -7.32
CA TRP A 117 -8.99 -1.25 -8.23
C TRP A 117 -7.59 -0.64 -8.15
N ILE A 118 -6.59 -1.36 -8.65
CA ILE A 118 -5.21 -0.88 -8.71
C ILE A 118 -4.93 -0.36 -10.12
N GLY A 119 -4.53 0.90 -10.21
CA GLY A 119 -3.99 1.53 -11.41
C GLY A 119 -2.47 1.42 -11.45
N LEU A 120 -1.89 1.22 -12.62
CA LEU A 120 -0.45 1.24 -12.87
C LEU A 120 -0.09 2.47 -13.71
N LEU A 121 0.91 3.21 -13.24
CA LEU A 121 1.61 4.25 -13.98
C LEU A 121 3.09 3.89 -14.11
N GLU A 122 3.70 4.22 -15.24
CA GLU A 122 5.13 3.98 -15.51
C GLU A 122 5.80 5.25 -16.02
N ALA A 123 7.06 5.48 -15.63
CA ALA A 123 7.88 6.57 -16.13
C ALA A 123 9.38 6.24 -16.01
N ASP A 124 10.21 6.88 -16.81
CA ASP A 124 11.66 6.71 -16.75
C ASP A 124 12.27 7.30 -15.47
N THR A 125 11.62 8.31 -14.90
CA THR A 125 12.08 9.01 -13.68
C THR A 125 10.96 9.08 -12.64
N LEU A 126 11.33 9.26 -11.37
CA LEU A 126 10.35 9.35 -10.28
C LEU A 126 9.44 10.59 -10.42
N ASP A 127 9.99 11.71 -10.85
CA ASP A 127 9.25 12.95 -11.13
C ASP A 127 8.44 12.90 -12.43
N GLY A 128 8.76 11.95 -13.30
CA GLY A 128 7.98 11.63 -14.49
C GLY A 128 6.71 10.82 -14.20
N LEU A 129 6.54 10.29 -13.01
CA LEU A 129 5.29 9.66 -12.56
C LEU A 129 4.24 10.74 -12.31
N VAL A 130 3.68 11.24 -13.39
CA VAL A 130 2.61 12.24 -13.38
C VAL A 130 1.25 11.56 -13.57
N ALA A 131 0.17 12.29 -13.26
CA ALA A 131 -1.16 11.78 -13.48
C ALA A 131 -1.43 11.64 -14.99
N ASP A 132 -1.73 10.43 -15.39
CA ASP A 132 -2.15 10.01 -16.72
C ASP A 132 -3.26 8.97 -16.55
N ASP A 133 -3.83 8.45 -17.64
CA ASP A 133 -4.82 7.38 -17.59
C ASP A 133 -4.18 6.09 -17.06
N PRO A 134 -4.43 5.68 -15.80
CA PRO A 134 -3.73 4.55 -15.22
C PRO A 134 -4.24 3.24 -15.78
N TRP A 135 -3.32 2.36 -16.15
CA TRP A 135 -3.68 1.01 -16.59
C TRP A 135 -4.33 0.23 -15.45
N ARG A 136 -5.59 -0.16 -15.60
CA ARG A 136 -6.32 -0.96 -14.60
C ARG A 136 -5.80 -2.38 -14.55
N LEU A 137 -5.33 -2.83 -13.39
CA LEU A 137 -4.80 -4.17 -13.17
C LEU A 137 -5.89 -5.13 -12.64
N GLU A 138 -5.86 -6.36 -13.14
CA GLU A 138 -6.73 -7.45 -12.68
C GLU A 138 -6.03 -8.23 -11.56
N LEU A 139 -6.25 -7.79 -10.32
CA LEU A 139 -5.67 -8.39 -9.10
C LEU A 139 -6.72 -9.08 -8.22
N GLY A 140 -8.00 -8.79 -8.41
CA GLY A 140 -9.11 -9.41 -7.69
C GLY A 140 -9.48 -10.80 -8.23
N ARG A 141 -10.36 -11.48 -7.52
CA ARG A 141 -10.92 -12.78 -7.92
C ARG A 141 -12.22 -12.63 -8.73
N GLY A 142 -12.75 -11.41 -8.79
CA GLY A 142 -13.99 -11.13 -9.50
C GLY A 142 -14.65 -9.81 -9.10
N PRO A 143 -15.85 -9.55 -9.60
CA PRO A 143 -16.53 -8.24 -9.44
C PRO A 143 -17.00 -7.93 -8.00
N LEU A 144 -16.95 -8.90 -7.11
CA LEU A 144 -17.28 -8.73 -5.69
C LEU A 144 -16.07 -8.45 -4.81
N ASP A 145 -14.90 -8.22 -5.41
CA ASP A 145 -13.66 -7.84 -4.73
C ASP A 145 -13.34 -6.36 -5.00
N ALA A 146 -13.29 -5.54 -3.96
CA ALA A 146 -12.76 -4.18 -4.03
C ALA A 146 -11.29 -4.19 -3.60
N ILE A 147 -10.37 -4.03 -4.54
CA ILE A 147 -8.93 -4.23 -4.35
C ILE A 147 -8.23 -2.89 -4.16
N LYS A 148 -7.54 -2.72 -3.02
CA LYS A 148 -6.78 -1.51 -2.71
C LYS A 148 -5.56 -1.78 -1.83
N ASP A 149 -4.85 -0.72 -1.45
CA ASP A 149 -3.71 -0.72 -0.53
C ASP A 149 -2.61 -1.72 -0.95
N PRO A 150 -2.05 -1.61 -2.16
CA PRO A 150 -1.07 -2.55 -2.66
C PRO A 150 0.24 -2.44 -1.89
N ILE A 151 0.87 -3.60 -1.68
CA ILE A 151 2.30 -3.73 -1.42
C ILE A 151 2.84 -4.52 -2.59
N VAL A 152 3.75 -3.93 -3.33
CA VAL A 152 4.36 -4.56 -4.51
C VAL A 152 5.86 -4.54 -4.36
N ARG A 153 6.49 -5.66 -4.66
CA ARG A 153 7.94 -5.75 -4.72
C ARG A 153 8.39 -6.61 -5.89
N ARG A 154 9.56 -6.31 -6.41
CA ARG A 154 10.28 -7.14 -7.35
C ARG A 154 11.31 -7.98 -6.58
N LYS A 155 11.36 -9.27 -6.84
CA LYS A 155 12.35 -10.19 -6.30
C LYS A 155 13.69 -10.05 -7.02
N ALA A 156 14.75 -10.56 -6.41
CA ALA A 156 16.08 -10.58 -7.02
C ALA A 156 16.16 -11.41 -8.32
N ASP A 157 15.31 -12.42 -8.45
CA ASP A 157 15.16 -13.24 -9.68
C ASP A 157 14.39 -12.55 -10.80
N GLY A 158 13.83 -11.37 -10.53
CA GLY A 158 13.07 -10.55 -11.46
C GLY A 158 11.55 -10.74 -11.37
N ASP A 159 11.06 -11.77 -10.71
CA ASP A 159 9.63 -11.99 -10.46
C ASP A 159 9.04 -10.93 -9.54
N TRP A 160 7.73 -10.77 -9.62
CA TRP A 160 6.97 -9.80 -8.86
C TRP A 160 6.05 -10.46 -7.85
N GLN A 161 5.88 -9.81 -6.72
CA GLN A 161 4.96 -10.21 -5.67
C GLN A 161 4.09 -9.02 -5.28
N ALA A 162 2.80 -9.28 -5.06
CA ALA A 162 1.86 -8.29 -4.54
C ALA A 162 1.04 -8.86 -3.38
N TRP A 163 0.83 -8.03 -2.37
CA TRP A 163 -0.17 -8.22 -1.32
C TRP A 163 -1.13 -7.05 -1.43
N VAL A 164 -2.40 -7.34 -1.60
CA VAL A 164 -3.43 -6.33 -1.80
C VAL A 164 -4.57 -6.53 -0.81
N CYS A 165 -5.06 -5.46 -0.22
CA CYS A 165 -6.27 -5.51 0.59
C CYS A 165 -7.47 -5.75 -0.32
N CYS A 166 -8.29 -6.73 0.03
CA CYS A 166 -9.55 -7.05 -0.63
C CYS A 166 -10.70 -6.80 0.33
N HIS A 167 -11.55 -5.86 0.00
CA HIS A 167 -12.85 -5.67 0.66
C HIS A 167 -13.90 -6.50 -0.06
N HIS A 168 -14.75 -7.20 0.72
CA HIS A 168 -15.77 -8.08 0.16
C HIS A 168 -17.07 -7.30 -0.08
N LEU A 169 -17.53 -7.28 -1.34
CA LEU A 169 -18.75 -6.60 -1.77
C LEU A 169 -19.96 -7.54 -1.87
N ASP A 170 -19.85 -8.76 -1.37
CA ASP A 170 -20.86 -9.81 -1.47
C ASP A 170 -22.07 -9.60 -0.56
N GLN A 171 -21.96 -8.72 0.46
CA GLN A 171 -23.03 -8.41 1.41
C GLN A 171 -23.14 -6.90 1.62
N PRO A 172 -24.26 -6.27 1.15
CA PRO A 172 -24.48 -4.84 1.34
C PRO A 172 -24.47 -4.43 2.82
N GLY A 173 -23.71 -3.37 3.14
CA GLY A 173 -23.52 -2.89 4.52
C GLY A 173 -22.37 -3.56 5.28
N GLU A 174 -21.76 -4.59 4.70
CA GLU A 174 -20.68 -5.39 5.28
C GLU A 174 -19.37 -5.27 4.46
N GLU A 175 -19.24 -4.22 3.65
CA GLU A 175 -18.14 -4.03 2.70
C GLU A 175 -16.84 -3.64 3.39
N ASP A 176 -16.87 -3.42 4.70
CA ASP A 176 -15.67 -3.19 5.52
C ASP A 176 -14.93 -4.48 5.91
N ARG A 177 -15.53 -5.67 5.66
CA ARG A 177 -14.84 -6.95 5.81
C ARG A 177 -13.69 -7.03 4.81
N MET A 178 -12.53 -7.47 5.28
CA MET A 178 -11.35 -7.50 4.42
C MET A 178 -10.46 -8.71 4.66
N CYS A 179 -9.72 -9.07 3.63
CA CYS A 179 -8.57 -9.96 3.70
C CYS A 179 -7.41 -9.38 2.90
N THR A 180 -6.24 -9.97 3.00
CA THR A 180 -5.12 -9.69 2.11
C THR A 180 -5.00 -10.82 1.10
N LEU A 181 -5.07 -10.50 -0.18
CA LEU A 181 -4.77 -11.43 -1.27
C LEU A 181 -3.28 -11.39 -1.59
N TYR A 182 -2.75 -12.54 -2.03
CA TYR A 182 -1.39 -12.66 -2.55
C TYR A 182 -1.43 -12.95 -4.04
N ALA A 183 -0.57 -12.28 -4.79
CA ALA A 183 -0.44 -12.48 -6.23
C ALA A 183 1.03 -12.45 -6.65
N THR A 184 1.34 -13.15 -7.75
CA THR A 184 2.65 -13.14 -8.40
C THR A 184 2.54 -12.76 -9.86
N SER A 185 3.65 -12.24 -10.42
CA SER A 185 3.73 -11.85 -11.82
C SER A 185 5.16 -11.98 -12.32
N ILE A 186 5.34 -12.15 -13.63
CA ILE A 186 6.66 -12.13 -14.30
C ILE A 186 6.98 -10.74 -14.86
N ASP A 187 5.98 -9.89 -15.05
CA ASP A 187 6.10 -8.58 -15.70
C ASP A 187 5.62 -7.41 -14.82
N GLY A 188 4.94 -7.71 -13.69
CA GLY A 188 4.32 -6.72 -12.80
C GLY A 188 3.03 -6.10 -13.37
N ILE A 189 2.52 -6.61 -14.48
CA ILE A 189 1.31 -6.13 -15.17
C ILE A 189 0.23 -7.22 -15.15
N THR A 190 0.59 -8.42 -15.57
CA THR A 190 -0.29 -9.58 -15.59
C THR A 190 -0.09 -10.40 -14.33
N TRP A 191 -1.12 -10.50 -13.49
CA TRP A 191 -1.02 -11.09 -12.16
C TRP A 191 -1.75 -12.42 -12.05
N HIS A 192 -1.09 -13.38 -11.40
CA HIS A 192 -1.71 -14.62 -10.96
C HIS A 192 -2.08 -14.51 -9.48
N ASN A 193 -3.38 -14.52 -9.17
CA ASN A 193 -3.90 -14.42 -7.80
C ASN A 193 -3.93 -15.81 -7.15
N HIS A 194 -3.23 -15.97 -6.03
CA HIS A 194 -3.17 -17.23 -5.24
C HIS A 194 -4.25 -17.31 -4.16
N GLY A 195 -5.07 -16.27 -4.01
CA GLY A 195 -6.09 -16.20 -2.98
C GLY A 195 -5.62 -15.52 -1.70
N PRO A 196 -6.38 -15.68 -0.58
CA PRO A 196 -6.07 -15.03 0.68
C PRO A 196 -4.77 -15.53 1.31
N ALA A 197 -3.81 -14.60 1.53
CA ALA A 197 -2.61 -14.84 2.32
C ALA A 197 -2.84 -14.58 3.81
N LEU A 198 -3.73 -13.63 4.14
CA LEU A 198 -4.09 -13.31 5.52
C LEU A 198 -5.56 -12.92 5.60
N SER A 199 -6.28 -13.50 6.53
CA SER A 199 -7.69 -13.22 6.78
C SER A 199 -7.95 -12.96 8.25
N GLY A 200 -9.07 -12.33 8.55
CA GLY A 200 -9.55 -12.16 9.91
C GLY A 200 -9.78 -13.50 10.62
N ARG A 201 -9.55 -13.54 11.93
CA ARG A 201 -9.68 -14.74 12.76
C ARG A 201 -10.93 -14.66 13.62
N PRO A 202 -11.95 -15.50 13.39
CA PRO A 202 -13.19 -15.49 14.16
C PRO A 202 -12.94 -15.50 15.67
N GLY A 203 -13.62 -14.61 16.40
CA GLY A 203 -13.50 -14.48 17.85
C GLY A 203 -12.20 -13.83 18.35
N ARG A 204 -11.38 -13.28 17.46
CA ARG A 204 -10.16 -12.54 17.80
C ARG A 204 -10.31 -11.06 17.49
N TRP A 205 -9.33 -10.27 17.92
CA TRP A 205 -9.29 -8.83 17.74
C TRP A 205 -9.24 -8.37 16.27
N ASP A 206 -8.93 -9.27 15.36
CA ASP A 206 -8.86 -9.08 13.91
C ASP A 206 -9.98 -9.83 13.15
N ALA A 207 -11.06 -10.20 13.84
CA ALA A 207 -12.12 -11.05 13.27
C ALA A 207 -12.81 -10.44 12.03
N ARG A 208 -12.87 -9.10 11.94
CA ARG A 208 -13.50 -8.37 10.82
C ARG A 208 -12.61 -8.30 9.58
N GLY A 209 -11.31 -8.50 9.76
CA GLY A 209 -10.37 -8.56 8.64
C GLY A 209 -8.94 -8.22 9.00
N ALA A 210 -8.05 -8.53 8.07
CA ALA A 210 -6.62 -8.28 8.19
C ALA A 210 -6.06 -7.72 6.88
N ARG A 211 -5.40 -6.57 6.98
CA ARG A 211 -4.75 -5.87 5.87
C ARG A 211 -3.25 -5.79 6.12
N VAL A 212 -2.46 -6.48 5.32
CA VAL A 212 -0.99 -6.37 5.36
C VAL A 212 -0.59 -4.94 4.97
N THR A 213 0.30 -4.36 5.76
CA THR A 213 0.78 -2.97 5.60
C THR A 213 2.26 -2.90 5.28
N CYS A 214 3.03 -3.95 5.60
CA CYS A 214 4.45 -4.07 5.27
C CYS A 214 4.84 -5.54 5.26
N VAL A 215 5.67 -5.96 4.30
CA VAL A 215 6.26 -7.31 4.24
C VAL A 215 7.77 -7.18 4.40
N LEU A 216 8.31 -7.85 5.41
CA LEU A 216 9.74 -7.86 5.71
C LEU A 216 10.50 -8.83 4.78
N PRO A 217 11.84 -8.69 4.67
CA PRO A 217 12.65 -9.58 3.83
C PRO A 217 12.54 -11.07 4.19
N ASP A 218 12.31 -11.39 5.45
CA ASP A 218 12.13 -12.76 5.96
C ASP A 218 10.72 -13.31 5.80
N GLY A 219 9.82 -12.57 5.14
CA GLY A 219 8.43 -12.94 4.88
C GLY A 219 7.47 -12.62 6.02
N ARG A 220 7.95 -12.21 7.21
CA ARG A 220 7.05 -11.68 8.24
C ARG A 220 6.36 -10.41 7.74
N ALA A 221 5.18 -10.12 8.26
CA ALA A 221 4.41 -8.97 7.83
C ALA A 221 3.79 -8.23 9.02
N TYR A 222 3.79 -6.89 8.95
CA TYR A 222 2.87 -6.10 9.75
C TYR A 222 1.51 -6.05 9.06
N TYR A 223 0.45 -6.11 9.85
CA TYR A 223 -0.90 -5.97 9.34
C TYR A 223 -1.78 -5.20 10.31
N ASP A 224 -2.75 -4.49 9.76
CA ASP A 224 -3.81 -3.85 10.51
C ASP A 224 -5.05 -4.75 10.51
N GLY A 225 -5.72 -4.80 11.65
CA GLY A 225 -6.95 -5.56 11.82
C GLY A 225 -7.89 -4.91 12.83
N ARG A 226 -9.15 -5.35 12.82
CA ARG A 226 -10.19 -4.93 13.75
C ARG A 226 -11.17 -6.07 14.01
N ALA A 227 -11.85 -6.04 15.16
CA ALA A 227 -12.82 -7.06 15.51
C ALA A 227 -14.23 -6.77 14.97
N THR A 228 -14.61 -5.49 14.87
CA THR A 228 -15.96 -5.06 14.50
C THR A 228 -15.95 -3.89 13.52
N ALA A 229 -17.11 -3.56 12.95
CA ALA A 229 -17.28 -2.41 12.05
C ALA A 229 -17.07 -1.06 12.78
N GLU A 230 -17.42 -0.97 14.06
CA GLU A 230 -17.27 0.24 14.89
C GLU A 230 -15.80 0.56 15.15
N GLU A 231 -14.91 -0.43 15.05
CA GLU A 231 -13.45 -0.23 15.16
C GLU A 231 -12.82 0.28 13.85
N ASN A 232 -13.60 0.55 12.81
CA ASN A 232 -13.12 1.24 11.62
C ASN A 232 -12.51 2.61 12.03
N TRP A 233 -11.29 2.91 11.58
CA TRP A 233 -10.44 4.03 12.02
C TRP A 233 -9.69 3.81 13.35
N PHE A 234 -9.86 2.68 14.00
CA PHE A 234 -9.20 2.32 15.26
C PHE A 234 -8.55 0.93 15.14
N GLU A 235 -8.03 0.61 13.98
CA GLU A 235 -7.34 -0.65 13.73
C GLU A 235 -6.14 -0.81 14.65
N ARG A 236 -5.85 -2.06 14.98
CA ARG A 236 -4.67 -2.47 15.73
C ARG A 236 -3.67 -3.15 14.82
N THR A 237 -2.39 -2.94 15.07
CA THR A 237 -1.33 -3.56 14.29
C THR A 237 -0.87 -4.86 14.93
N GLY A 238 -0.82 -5.93 14.14
CA GLY A 238 -0.27 -7.23 14.47
C GLY A 238 0.94 -7.58 13.62
N ILE A 239 1.59 -8.69 13.98
CA ILE A 239 2.67 -9.31 13.21
C ILE A 239 2.20 -10.70 12.79
N ALA A 240 2.24 -10.96 11.50
CA ALA A 240 2.02 -12.28 10.91
C ALA A 240 3.37 -12.91 10.57
N THR A 241 3.46 -14.24 10.72
CA THR A 241 4.63 -15.04 10.32
C THR A 241 4.22 -15.98 9.20
N PRO A 242 5.12 -16.24 8.21
CA PRO A 242 4.85 -17.23 7.18
C PRO A 242 4.56 -18.59 7.83
N THR A 243 3.59 -19.31 7.30
CA THR A 243 3.25 -20.67 7.77
C THR A 243 4.03 -21.75 7.04
N GLY A 244 5.03 -21.40 6.25
CA GLY A 244 5.91 -22.30 5.50
C GLY A 244 5.14 -23.30 4.63
N ASP A 245 5.21 -23.12 3.33
CA ASP A 245 5.30 -24.16 2.28
C ASP A 245 5.69 -23.46 0.98
#